data_f30856669f5f6003c35d9dbe1dae19b5
#
_entry.id   f30856669f5f6003c35d9dbe1dae19b5
#
_cell.length_a   1.000
_cell.length_b   1.000
_cell.length_c   1.000
_cell.angle_alpha   90.00
_cell.angle_beta   90.00
_cell.angle_gamma   90.00
#
_symmetry.space_group_name_H-M   'P 1'
#
loop_
_entity.id
_entity.type
_entity.pdbx_description
1 polymer ?
#
loop_
_entity_poly.entity_id
_entity_poly.type
_entity_poly.pdbx_seq_one_letter_code
_entity_poly.pdbx_strand_id
1 'polypeptide(L)'
;MQYIKGLDAFDGRNHTAVTLGKFDGLHRGHQKLLNRIIKYAQKEDCDSVVCAFDMDRDCLMTNEERRAFLEDKVDYLIEIPFTREMMEMEAEKFIEEILYKKLHASHIVVGTDFNFGHEKRGNHQMLEKYAAKYGYTVDVVEK
;
A
#
# COMPACT_ATOMS: atom_id res chain seq x y z
N MET A 1 -2.15 -13.88 -8.07
CA MET A 1 -1.62 -12.54 -7.80
C MET A 1 -0.94 -11.99 -9.03
N GLN A 2 -1.19 -10.76 -9.35
CA GLN A 2 -0.47 -10.07 -10.42
C GLN A 2 0.64 -9.23 -9.80
N TYR A 3 1.87 -9.45 -10.25
CA TYR A 3 3.04 -8.69 -9.80
C TYR A 3 3.29 -7.53 -10.74
N ILE A 4 3.47 -6.33 -10.18
CA ILE A 4 3.70 -5.11 -10.95
C ILE A 4 4.89 -4.36 -10.36
N LYS A 5 5.86 -4.04 -11.18
CA LYS A 5 7.00 -3.23 -10.77
C LYS A 5 6.77 -1.79 -11.25
N GLY A 6 6.60 -0.89 -10.28
CA GLY A 6 6.34 0.52 -10.56
C GLY A 6 4.85 0.82 -10.74
N LEU A 7 4.43 1.95 -10.22
CA LEU A 7 3.03 2.38 -10.27
C LEU A 7 2.54 2.64 -11.70
N ASP A 8 3.43 3.06 -12.58
CA ASP A 8 3.06 3.39 -13.96
C ASP A 8 2.52 2.19 -14.72
N ALA A 9 2.97 0.98 -14.34
CA ALA A 9 2.52 -0.24 -15.00
C ALA A 9 1.18 -0.75 -14.49
N PHE A 10 0.66 -0.19 -13.39
CA PHE A 10 -0.63 -0.61 -12.85
C PHE A 10 -1.76 0.04 -13.64
N ASP A 11 -2.65 -0.77 -14.18
CA ASP A 11 -3.77 -0.32 -15.01
C ASP A 11 -5.13 -0.81 -14.51
N GLY A 12 -5.20 -1.29 -13.28
CA GLY A 12 -6.45 -1.75 -12.68
C GLY A 12 -7.46 -0.62 -12.55
N ARG A 13 -8.74 -0.93 -12.75
CA ARG A 13 -9.82 0.04 -12.72
C ARG A 13 -10.82 -0.16 -11.60
N ASN A 14 -10.75 -1.31 -10.93
CA ASN A 14 -11.61 -1.57 -9.78
C ASN A 14 -11.17 -0.75 -8.58
N HIS A 15 -12.11 -0.54 -7.67
CA HIS A 15 -11.76 -0.03 -6.35
C HIS A 15 -10.86 -1.04 -5.65
N THR A 16 -10.01 -0.56 -4.76
CA THR A 16 -9.02 -1.41 -4.10
C THR A 16 -9.07 -1.26 -2.58
N ALA A 17 -8.66 -2.33 -1.91
CA ALA A 17 -8.29 -2.33 -0.51
C ALA A 17 -6.76 -2.43 -0.47
N VAL A 18 -6.11 -1.39 0.02
CA VAL A 18 -4.66 -1.20 -0.13
C VAL A 18 -3.99 -1.21 1.23
N THR A 19 -2.86 -1.90 1.32
CA THR A 19 -1.92 -1.70 2.42
C THR A 19 -0.58 -1.25 1.85
N LEU A 20 0.11 -0.43 2.62
CA LEU A 20 1.37 0.20 2.19
C LEU A 20 2.45 -0.02 3.25
N GLY A 21 3.66 -0.27 2.82
CA GLY A 21 4.79 -0.41 3.70
C GLY A 21 6.00 -0.99 3.00
N LYS A 22 7.03 -1.29 3.76
CA LYS A 22 8.24 -1.90 3.21
C LYS A 22 8.07 -3.41 3.02
N PHE A 23 7.29 -4.05 3.87
CA PHE A 23 7.00 -5.49 3.82
C PHE A 23 8.28 -6.33 3.74
N ASP A 24 9.25 -5.95 4.53
CA ASP A 24 10.52 -6.66 4.63
C ASP A 24 10.46 -7.59 5.84
N GLY A 25 10.59 -8.89 5.60
CA GLY A 25 10.44 -9.88 6.66
C GLY A 25 9.01 -9.92 7.17
N LEU A 26 8.14 -10.64 6.49
CA LEU A 26 6.70 -10.68 6.77
C LEU A 26 6.39 -11.26 8.16
N HIS A 27 6.46 -10.42 9.17
CA HIS A 27 6.16 -10.79 10.54
C HIS A 27 4.66 -10.64 10.86
N ARG A 28 4.29 -10.94 12.12
CA ARG A 28 2.90 -10.98 12.55
C ARG A 28 2.11 -9.69 12.26
N GLY A 29 2.76 -8.54 12.41
CA GLY A 29 2.11 -7.24 12.14
C GLY A 29 1.71 -7.09 10.68
N HIS A 30 2.57 -7.51 9.76
CA HIS A 30 2.26 -7.47 8.33
C HIS A 30 1.11 -8.41 7.99
N GLN A 31 1.03 -9.55 8.65
CA GLN A 31 -0.08 -10.48 8.45
C GLN A 31 -1.42 -9.87 8.87
N LYS A 32 -1.44 -9.07 9.92
CA LYS A 32 -2.65 -8.35 10.31
C LYS A 32 -3.12 -7.40 9.22
N LEU A 33 -2.19 -6.68 8.60
CA LEU A 33 -2.50 -5.77 7.50
C LEU A 33 -3.07 -6.54 6.30
N LEU A 34 -2.43 -7.65 5.95
CA LEU A 34 -2.87 -8.50 4.84
C LEU A 34 -4.26 -9.04 5.08
N ASN A 35 -4.53 -9.55 6.26
CA ASN A 35 -5.83 -10.12 6.60
C ASN A 35 -6.94 -9.08 6.47
N ARG A 36 -6.66 -7.83 6.83
CA ARG A 36 -7.64 -6.75 6.72
C ARG A 36 -7.99 -6.44 5.27
N ILE A 37 -6.99 -6.29 4.40
CA ILE A 37 -7.28 -5.97 2.99
C ILE A 37 -7.96 -7.14 2.29
N ILE A 38 -7.59 -8.37 2.61
CA ILE A 38 -8.23 -9.55 2.03
C ILE A 38 -9.70 -9.60 2.44
N LYS A 39 -9.99 -9.31 3.69
CA LYS A 39 -11.35 -9.30 4.19
C LYS A 39 -12.21 -8.23 3.49
N TYR A 40 -11.68 -7.02 3.31
CA TYR A 40 -12.38 -5.98 2.57
C TYR A 40 -12.63 -6.37 1.12
N ALA A 41 -11.64 -6.96 0.49
CA ALA A 41 -11.75 -7.38 -0.91
C ALA A 41 -12.86 -8.41 -1.10
N GLN A 42 -12.95 -9.37 -0.19
CA GLN A 42 -13.98 -10.41 -0.25
C GLN A 42 -15.37 -9.86 0.03
N LYS A 43 -15.47 -8.93 0.98
CA LYS A 43 -16.76 -8.41 1.42
C LYS A 43 -17.36 -7.40 0.46
N GLU A 44 -16.54 -6.58 -0.18
CA GLU A 44 -17.00 -5.43 -0.96
C GLU A 44 -16.65 -5.50 -2.45
N ASP A 45 -16.22 -6.66 -2.91
CA ASP A 45 -15.91 -6.88 -4.33
C ASP A 45 -14.91 -5.88 -4.88
N CYS A 46 -13.85 -5.62 -4.12
CA CYS A 46 -12.72 -4.81 -4.57
C CYS A 46 -11.45 -5.67 -4.63
N ASP A 47 -10.42 -5.14 -5.27
CA ASP A 47 -9.15 -5.86 -5.40
C ASP A 47 -8.24 -5.58 -4.21
N SER A 48 -7.59 -6.63 -3.70
CA SER A 48 -6.62 -6.47 -2.62
C SER A 48 -5.25 -6.14 -3.21
N VAL A 49 -4.64 -5.06 -2.70
CA VAL A 49 -3.37 -4.55 -3.24
C VAL A 49 -2.37 -4.34 -2.10
N VAL A 50 -1.19 -4.91 -2.27
CA VAL A 50 -0.04 -4.63 -1.41
C VAL A 50 0.90 -3.71 -2.18
N CYS A 51 1.16 -2.53 -1.62
CA CYS A 51 2.17 -1.60 -2.14
C CYS A 51 3.41 -1.71 -1.27
N ALA A 52 4.45 -2.30 -1.82
CA ALA A 52 5.71 -2.49 -1.11
C ALA A 52 6.75 -1.50 -1.64
N PHE A 53 7.25 -0.63 -0.76
CA PHE A 53 8.31 0.30 -1.14
C PHE A 53 9.64 -0.44 -1.19
N ASP A 54 10.28 -0.40 -2.34
CA ASP A 54 11.58 -1.01 -2.56
C ASP A 54 12.66 0.03 -2.25
N MET A 55 13.28 -0.10 -1.10
CA MET A 55 14.25 0.87 -0.60
C MET A 55 15.67 0.63 -1.13
N ASP A 56 15.88 -0.41 -1.93
CA ASP A 56 17.18 -0.76 -2.48
C ASP A 56 18.28 -0.82 -1.40
N ARG A 57 17.98 -1.49 -0.29
CA ARG A 57 18.87 -1.66 0.86
C ARG A 57 18.94 -3.13 1.24
N ASP A 58 19.80 -3.42 2.21
CA ASP A 58 19.86 -4.76 2.80
C ASP A 58 18.48 -5.11 3.36
N CYS A 59 17.91 -6.15 2.82
CA CYS A 59 16.56 -6.59 3.16
C CYS A 59 16.60 -7.97 3.82
N LEU A 60 15.67 -8.21 4.75
CA LEU A 60 15.51 -9.54 5.34
C LEU A 60 14.90 -10.52 4.35
N MET A 61 14.17 -10.00 3.39
CA MET A 61 13.46 -10.79 2.40
C MET A 61 13.72 -10.21 1.01
N THR A 62 14.02 -11.07 0.04
CA THR A 62 14.17 -10.62 -1.34
C THR A 62 12.81 -10.30 -1.96
N ASN A 63 12.82 -9.56 -3.07
CA ASN A 63 11.58 -9.28 -3.81
C ASN A 63 10.93 -10.58 -4.29
N GLU A 64 11.74 -11.55 -4.68
CA GLU A 64 11.23 -12.86 -5.13
C GLU A 64 10.57 -13.63 -3.99
N GLU A 65 11.16 -13.62 -2.80
CA GLU A 65 10.58 -14.25 -1.63
C GLU A 65 9.28 -13.58 -1.23
N ARG A 66 9.21 -12.26 -1.30
CA ARG A 66 8.00 -11.49 -1.03
C ARG A 66 6.89 -11.88 -2.00
N ARG A 67 7.21 -11.95 -3.29
CA ARG A 67 6.24 -12.36 -4.31
C ARG A 67 5.71 -13.77 -4.07
N ALA A 68 6.61 -14.70 -3.79
CA ALA A 68 6.22 -16.09 -3.52
C ALA A 68 5.30 -16.19 -2.32
N PHE A 69 5.58 -15.45 -1.26
CA PHE A 69 4.76 -15.46 -0.06
C PHE A 69 3.36 -14.91 -0.32
N LEU A 70 3.22 -13.88 -1.14
CA LEU A 70 1.95 -13.20 -1.38
C LEU A 70 1.13 -13.79 -2.53
N GLU A 71 1.69 -14.70 -3.32
CA GLU A 71 1.13 -15.13 -4.58
C GLU A 71 -0.34 -15.57 -4.51
N ASP A 72 -0.70 -16.34 -3.51
CA ASP A 72 -2.07 -16.85 -3.37
C ASP A 72 -2.93 -16.04 -2.38
N LYS A 73 -2.44 -14.90 -1.92
CA LYS A 73 -3.08 -14.17 -0.85
C LYS A 73 -3.75 -12.87 -1.28
N VAL A 74 -3.18 -12.17 -2.24
CA VAL A 74 -3.67 -10.86 -2.67
C VAL A 74 -3.84 -10.82 -4.19
N ASP A 75 -4.61 -9.87 -4.67
CA ASP A 75 -4.83 -9.73 -6.11
C ASP A 75 -3.65 -9.06 -6.82
N TYR A 76 -3.00 -8.10 -6.16
CA TYR A 76 -1.87 -7.37 -6.74
C TYR A 76 -0.77 -7.16 -5.71
N LEU A 77 0.47 -7.31 -6.17
CA LEU A 77 1.63 -6.81 -5.45
C LEU A 77 2.29 -5.76 -6.34
N ILE A 78 2.33 -4.53 -5.88
CA ILE A 78 3.01 -3.44 -6.58
C ILE A 78 4.26 -3.10 -5.81
N GLU A 79 5.43 -3.31 -6.44
CA GLU A 79 6.70 -2.90 -5.86
C GLU A 79 7.02 -1.50 -6.38
N ILE A 80 7.14 -0.55 -5.46
CA ILE A 80 7.35 0.85 -5.79
C ILE A 80 8.81 1.19 -5.53
N PRO A 81 9.62 1.42 -6.60
CA PRO A 81 11.01 1.85 -6.40
C PRO A 81 11.03 3.19 -5.67
N PHE A 82 11.86 3.30 -4.64
CA PHE A 82 11.95 4.51 -3.85
C PHE A 82 12.93 5.48 -4.50
N THR A 83 12.53 6.02 -5.64
CA THR A 83 13.31 6.98 -6.41
C THR A 83 13.32 8.34 -5.72
N ARG A 84 14.19 9.24 -6.20
CA ARG A 84 14.24 10.61 -5.71
C ARG A 84 12.90 11.32 -5.89
N GLU A 85 12.26 11.09 -7.03
CA GLU A 85 10.94 11.65 -7.31
C GLU A 85 9.90 11.20 -6.29
N MET A 86 9.89 9.90 -5.98
CA MET A 86 8.98 9.35 -4.97
C MET A 86 9.30 9.90 -3.58
N MET A 87 10.58 10.03 -3.27
CA MET A 87 11.03 10.55 -1.98
C MET A 87 10.61 12.00 -1.76
N GLU A 88 10.62 12.81 -2.82
CA GLU A 88 10.31 14.23 -2.78
C GLU A 88 8.81 14.55 -2.97
N MET A 89 7.99 13.56 -3.28
CA MET A 89 6.57 13.77 -3.50
C MET A 89 5.87 14.22 -2.22
N GLU A 90 5.16 15.34 -2.27
CA GLU A 90 4.40 15.82 -1.11
C GLU A 90 3.33 14.82 -0.70
N ALA A 91 3.07 14.72 0.61
CA ALA A 91 2.14 13.73 1.14
C ALA A 91 0.72 13.88 0.55
N GLU A 92 0.23 15.12 0.44
CA GLU A 92 -1.10 15.37 -0.13
C GLU A 92 -1.16 14.92 -1.59
N LYS A 93 -0.08 15.14 -2.33
CA LYS A 93 -0.01 14.72 -3.73
C LYS A 93 0.02 13.21 -3.87
N PHE A 94 0.71 12.52 -2.96
CA PHE A 94 0.73 11.07 -2.91
C PHE A 94 -0.70 10.52 -2.74
N ILE A 95 -1.47 11.12 -1.84
CA ILE A 95 -2.85 10.69 -1.61
C ILE A 95 -3.69 10.91 -2.87
N GLU A 96 -3.63 12.10 -3.46
CA GLU A 96 -4.44 12.43 -4.63
C GLU A 96 -4.05 11.63 -5.86
N GLU A 97 -2.78 11.62 -6.22
CA GLU A 97 -2.31 11.04 -7.48
C GLU A 97 -2.20 9.51 -7.42
N ILE A 98 -1.79 8.97 -6.30
CA ILE A 98 -1.50 7.53 -6.19
C ILE A 98 -2.68 6.80 -5.56
N LEU A 99 -3.06 7.16 -4.35
CA LEU A 99 -4.12 6.41 -3.67
C LEU A 99 -5.48 6.63 -4.32
N TYR A 100 -5.79 7.84 -4.72
CA TYR A 100 -7.08 8.16 -5.32
C TYR A 100 -7.12 7.91 -6.82
N LYS A 101 -6.30 8.61 -7.59
CA LYS A 101 -6.38 8.53 -9.06
C LYS A 101 -5.85 7.24 -9.63
N LYS A 102 -4.76 6.72 -9.11
CA LYS A 102 -4.11 5.52 -9.68
C LYS A 102 -4.71 4.23 -9.13
N LEU A 103 -4.83 4.12 -7.83
CA LEU A 103 -5.25 2.89 -7.17
C LEU A 103 -6.76 2.79 -6.92
N HIS A 104 -7.47 3.89 -7.02
CA HIS A 104 -8.91 3.94 -6.72
C HIS A 104 -9.22 3.35 -5.35
N ALA A 105 -8.43 3.73 -4.35
CA ALA A 105 -8.51 3.15 -3.02
C ALA A 105 -9.85 3.44 -2.36
N SER A 106 -10.53 2.38 -1.90
CA SER A 106 -11.74 2.48 -1.09
C SER A 106 -11.43 2.21 0.37
N HIS A 107 -10.42 1.39 0.64
CA HIS A 107 -9.98 1.06 1.99
C HIS A 107 -8.47 1.10 2.03
N ILE A 108 -7.93 1.81 3.02
CA ILE A 108 -6.49 1.92 3.22
C ILE A 108 -6.18 1.37 4.62
N VAL A 109 -5.29 0.38 4.67
CA VAL A 109 -4.90 -0.28 5.93
C VAL A 109 -3.42 -0.04 6.13
N VAL A 110 -3.06 0.58 7.24
CA VAL A 110 -1.66 0.91 7.54
C VAL A 110 -1.34 0.63 9.01
N GLY A 111 -0.05 0.45 9.30
CA GLY A 111 0.40 0.35 10.69
C GLY A 111 0.46 1.72 11.35
N THR A 112 0.47 1.73 12.68
CA THR A 112 0.52 2.98 13.46
C THR A 112 1.77 3.81 13.19
N ASP A 113 2.85 3.15 12.77
CA ASP A 113 4.15 3.77 12.53
C ASP A 113 4.40 4.14 11.06
N PHE A 114 3.40 3.98 10.20
CA PHE A 114 3.56 4.25 8.78
C PHE A 114 3.68 5.74 8.50
N ASN A 115 4.71 6.11 7.74
CA ASN A 115 4.93 7.48 7.27
C ASN A 115 5.17 7.46 5.76
N PHE A 116 4.79 8.53 5.10
CA PHE A 116 4.95 8.64 3.65
C PHE A 116 5.14 10.10 3.24
N GLY A 117 5.51 10.30 1.98
CA GLY A 117 5.67 11.64 1.42
C GLY A 117 6.99 12.27 1.81
N HIS A 118 7.20 13.48 1.29
CA HIS A 118 8.43 14.23 1.48
C HIS A 118 8.70 14.49 2.97
N GLU A 119 9.90 14.15 3.41
CA GLU A 119 10.34 14.30 4.81
C GLU A 119 9.44 13.58 5.81
N LYS A 120 8.78 12.50 5.37
CA LYS A 120 7.85 11.72 6.21
C LYS A 120 6.73 12.56 6.82
N ARG A 121 6.28 13.57 6.10
CA ARG A 121 5.21 14.47 6.58
C ARG A 121 3.85 13.81 6.61
N GLY A 122 3.63 12.75 5.80
CA GLY A 122 2.38 12.01 5.81
C GLY A 122 2.36 10.96 6.90
N ASN A 123 1.20 10.73 7.47
CA ASN A 123 0.97 9.72 8.50
C ASN A 123 -0.51 9.30 8.45
N HIS A 124 -0.92 8.40 9.37
CA HIS A 124 -2.30 7.94 9.34
C HIS A 124 -3.30 9.05 9.66
N GLN A 125 -2.92 10.04 10.46
CA GLN A 125 -3.80 11.19 10.71
C GLN A 125 -4.08 11.98 9.44
N MET A 126 -3.07 12.15 8.59
CA MET A 126 -3.26 12.82 7.30
C MET A 126 -4.15 12.00 6.38
N LEU A 127 -3.98 10.66 6.35
CA LEU A 127 -4.87 9.80 5.58
C LEU A 127 -6.32 9.97 6.03
N GLU A 128 -6.55 10.00 7.33
CA GLU A 128 -7.89 10.19 7.89
C GLU A 128 -8.47 11.55 7.53
N LYS A 129 -7.63 12.59 7.53
CA LYS A 129 -8.05 13.94 7.19
C LYS A 129 -8.64 14.04 5.78
N TYR A 130 -8.08 13.31 4.83
CA TYR A 130 -8.51 13.35 3.43
C TYR A 130 -9.50 12.25 3.06
N ALA A 131 -9.90 11.41 4.00
CA ALA A 131 -10.76 10.27 3.73
C ALA A 131 -12.10 10.67 3.09
N ALA A 132 -12.76 11.68 3.65
CA ALA A 132 -14.05 12.14 3.13
C ALA A 132 -13.90 12.73 1.72
N LYS A 133 -12.81 13.45 1.48
CA LYS A 133 -12.59 14.10 0.19
C LYS A 133 -12.41 13.10 -0.95
N TYR A 134 -11.71 12.00 -0.67
CA TYR A 134 -11.38 11.01 -1.69
C TYR A 134 -12.16 9.70 -1.58
N GLY A 135 -13.06 9.60 -0.61
CA GLY A 135 -14.00 8.49 -0.53
C GLY A 135 -13.40 7.17 -0.12
N TYR A 136 -12.43 7.18 0.79
CA TYR A 136 -11.86 5.94 1.31
C TYR A 136 -12.01 5.87 2.83
N THR A 137 -11.85 4.66 3.39
CA THR A 137 -11.75 4.47 4.84
C THR A 137 -10.31 4.17 5.22
N VAL A 138 -9.95 4.45 6.46
CA VAL A 138 -8.61 4.18 6.98
C VAL A 138 -8.71 3.28 8.20
N ASP A 139 -8.00 2.15 8.14
CA ASP A 139 -7.80 1.25 9.27
C ASP A 139 -6.36 1.39 9.73
N VAL A 140 -6.16 1.76 10.99
CA VAL A 140 -4.83 1.83 11.59
C VAL A 140 -4.67 0.63 12.50
N VAL A 141 -3.67 -0.19 12.23
CA VAL A 141 -3.46 -1.46 12.91
C VAL A 141 -2.18 -1.41 13.73
N GLU A 142 -2.28 -1.75 15.00
CA GLU A 142 -1.09 -1.95 15.83
C GLU A 142 -0.40 -3.23 15.44
N LYS A 143 0.88 -3.11 15.18
CA LYS A 143 1.70 -4.26 14.82
C LYS A 143 2.18 -5.03 16.06
#